data_0c37796f57d5f11cbec45df30a1bef44
#
_entry.id   0c37796f57d5f11cbec45df30a1bef44
#
_cell.length_a   1.000
_cell.length_b   1.000
_cell.length_c   1.000
_cell.angle_alpha   90.00
_cell.angle_beta   90.00
_cell.angle_gamma   90.00
#
_symmetry.space_group_name_H-M   'P 1'
#
loop_
_entity.id
_entity.type
_entity.pdbx_description
1 polymer ?
#
loop_
_entity_poly.entity_id
_entity_poly.type
_entity_poly.pdbx_seq_one_letter_code
_entity_poly.pdbx_strand_id
1 'polypeptide(L)'
;MQLNKIKLALGFAAAATMAMPMVASAAADQEKAMSNANNWAHPRGQHDNQAYSKLTQVNKGNVKNLKAAWTFATGVNRGHEGSPLVIGNMMYVHTAFPNNVYALDLNNDQKIVWSYFPKQDPSVQAVLCCDNVNRGLGFGDGMIFLQQNDGQLVALDAKTGAKKWDVSNVDPKVGATNTNAPHVIKDKVLTGCSGAEFGVRCFMAAYNIADGSLAWKAMSTGPDSEVLIGADFNKENPLYSALSVYEDVNGGNKQGGSFKKIPTDQLQGGVADLGVKTWLKPQAVKDGWQHGGGSVWGWWPYDAKTNLVYYGTGNPSVWNPDVRPGDNKWSMTV
;
A
#
# COMPACT_ATOMS: atom_id res chain seq x y z
N MET A 1 50.72 41.29 -53.46
CA MET A 1 51.22 40.42 -52.39
C MET A 1 50.30 40.62 -51.17
N GLN A 2 49.18 39.86 -51.05
CA GLN A 2 48.21 40.00 -49.97
C GLN A 2 48.43 38.87 -48.96
N LEU A 3 48.66 39.28 -47.73
CA LEU A 3 48.76 38.36 -46.59
C LEU A 3 47.34 38.09 -46.01
N ASN A 4 46.93 36.81 -46.12
CA ASN A 4 45.72 36.33 -45.49
C ASN A 4 45.92 36.20 -43.97
N LYS A 5 45.08 36.88 -43.19
CA LYS A 5 45.00 36.74 -41.73
C LYS A 5 44.08 35.54 -41.43
N ILE A 6 44.67 34.50 -40.87
CA ILE A 6 43.95 33.37 -40.30
C ILE A 6 43.45 33.81 -38.91
N LYS A 7 42.15 33.88 -38.71
CA LYS A 7 41.53 34.07 -37.38
C LYS A 7 41.35 32.67 -36.75
N LEU A 8 42.14 32.45 -35.70
CA LEU A 8 41.95 31.26 -34.84
C LEU A 8 40.77 31.52 -33.91
N ALA A 9 39.64 30.80 -34.10
CA ALA A 9 38.53 30.81 -33.20
C ALA A 9 38.78 29.77 -32.11
N LEU A 10 39.08 30.22 -30.90
CA LEU A 10 39.06 29.35 -29.70
C LEU A 10 37.60 29.10 -29.32
N GLY A 11 37.14 27.89 -29.62
CA GLY A 11 35.88 27.39 -29.09
C GLY A 11 36.02 26.99 -27.62
N PHE A 12 35.45 27.76 -26.71
CA PHE A 12 35.21 27.32 -25.33
C PHE A 12 34.13 26.24 -25.33
N ALA A 13 34.54 24.99 -25.22
CA ALA A 13 33.59 23.92 -24.88
C ALA A 13 33.25 24.04 -23.39
N ALA A 14 32.12 24.64 -23.07
CA ALA A 14 31.54 24.57 -21.76
C ALA A 14 31.07 23.13 -21.51
N ALA A 15 31.87 22.38 -20.77
CA ALA A 15 31.42 21.08 -20.23
C ALA A 15 30.28 21.39 -19.21
N ALA A 16 29.06 21.28 -19.66
CA ALA A 16 27.90 21.22 -18.76
C ALA A 16 28.01 19.87 -18.01
N THR A 17 28.61 19.88 -16.83
CA THR A 17 28.45 18.81 -15.86
C THR A 17 26.98 18.79 -15.49
N MET A 18 26.20 17.91 -16.13
CA MET A 18 24.91 17.50 -15.63
C MET A 18 25.18 16.86 -14.26
N ALA A 19 25.00 17.64 -13.19
CA ALA A 19 24.81 17.11 -11.87
C ALA A 19 23.55 16.24 -11.97
N MET A 20 23.71 14.93 -12.19
CA MET A 20 22.64 13.99 -11.88
C MET A 20 22.29 14.27 -10.42
N PRO A 21 21.03 14.60 -10.08
CA PRO A 21 20.66 14.63 -8.70
C PRO A 21 21.01 13.24 -8.17
N MET A 22 21.93 13.16 -7.23
CA MET A 22 22.03 11.99 -6.38
C MET A 22 20.63 11.89 -5.77
N VAL A 23 19.82 10.96 -6.28
CA VAL A 23 18.67 10.44 -5.57
C VAL A 23 19.28 9.71 -4.38
N ALA A 24 19.69 10.47 -3.36
CA ALA A 24 19.95 9.93 -2.06
C ALA A 24 18.67 9.20 -1.71
N SER A 25 18.72 7.90 -1.70
CA SER A 25 17.59 7.01 -1.55
C SER A 25 16.73 7.50 -0.39
N ALA A 26 15.53 7.98 -0.68
CA ALA A 26 14.53 8.35 0.33
C ALA A 26 14.28 7.19 1.31
N ALA A 27 14.58 5.96 0.89
CA ALA A 27 14.62 4.78 1.73
C ALA A 27 15.84 4.71 2.66
N ALA A 28 16.90 5.48 2.46
CA ALA A 28 18.13 5.30 3.24
C ALA A 28 17.92 5.64 4.72
N ASP A 29 17.11 6.63 5.05
CA ASP A 29 16.80 6.97 6.44
C ASP A 29 15.82 5.97 7.06
N GLN A 30 14.84 5.46 6.30
CA GLN A 30 13.94 4.41 6.75
C GLN A 30 14.69 3.09 6.97
N GLU A 31 15.51 2.66 6.02
CA GLU A 31 16.33 1.43 6.14
C GLU A 31 17.26 1.51 7.35
N LYS A 32 17.91 2.66 7.53
CA LYS A 32 18.74 2.92 8.71
C LYS A 32 17.92 2.88 9.99
N ALA A 33 16.72 3.46 9.99
CA ALA A 33 15.84 3.43 11.16
C ALA A 33 15.38 2.01 11.46
N MET A 34 14.96 1.21 10.47
CA MET A 34 14.54 -0.18 10.63
C MET A 34 15.69 -1.11 11.06
N SER A 35 16.94 -0.82 10.69
CA SER A 35 18.10 -1.60 11.13
C SER A 35 18.42 -1.44 12.62
N ASN A 36 17.96 -0.37 13.26
CA ASN A 36 18.11 -0.14 14.69
C ASN A 36 16.98 -0.81 15.47
N ALA A 37 17.30 -1.82 16.27
CA ALA A 37 16.32 -2.59 17.05
C ALA A 37 15.50 -1.75 18.06
N ASN A 38 15.99 -0.56 18.46
CA ASN A 38 15.27 0.35 19.32
C ASN A 38 14.18 1.17 18.60
N ASN A 39 14.13 1.10 17.29
CA ASN A 39 13.14 1.80 16.49
C ASN A 39 12.01 0.85 16.06
N TRP A 40 10.86 1.46 15.74
CA TRP A 40 9.74 0.83 15.07
C TRP A 40 9.32 1.74 13.90
N ALA A 41 10.14 1.74 12.84
CA ALA A 41 10.05 2.72 11.75
C ALA A 41 9.15 2.29 10.58
N HIS A 42 8.44 1.18 10.73
CA HIS A 42 7.48 0.65 9.76
C HIS A 42 6.22 0.17 10.51
N PRO A 43 5.01 0.26 9.95
CA PRO A 43 3.76 -0.14 10.63
C PRO A 43 3.79 -1.55 11.21
N ARG A 44 4.54 -2.46 10.59
CA ARG A 44 4.72 -3.86 11.05
C ARG A 44 6.17 -4.17 11.44
N GLY A 45 6.91 -3.16 11.86
CA GLY A 45 8.31 -3.28 12.31
C GLY A 45 9.32 -3.18 11.17
N GLN A 46 9.25 -4.03 10.20
CA GLN A 46 10.13 -4.11 9.04
C GLN A 46 9.36 -4.46 7.76
N HIS A 47 10.04 -4.46 6.61
CA HIS A 47 9.44 -4.77 5.31
C HIS A 47 8.88 -6.20 5.18
N ASP A 48 9.33 -7.13 6.01
CA ASP A 48 8.83 -8.51 6.03
C ASP A 48 7.48 -8.67 6.77
N ASN A 49 6.97 -7.59 7.37
CA ASN A 49 5.69 -7.53 8.08
C ASN A 49 5.53 -8.51 9.25
N GLN A 50 6.61 -9.04 9.82
CA GLN A 50 6.51 -10.02 10.91
C GLN A 50 5.99 -9.42 12.22
N ALA A 51 6.02 -8.10 12.37
CA ALA A 51 5.63 -7.39 13.60
C ALA A 51 6.36 -7.94 14.84
N TYR A 52 7.62 -8.31 14.67
CA TYR A 52 8.45 -8.90 15.70
C TYR A 52 9.56 -7.96 16.14
N SER A 53 9.64 -7.69 17.46
CA SER A 53 10.71 -6.91 18.06
C SER A 53 11.91 -7.80 18.40
N LYS A 54 13.13 -7.34 18.05
CA LYS A 54 14.38 -8.00 18.42
C LYS A 54 14.84 -7.66 19.84
N LEU A 55 14.11 -6.79 20.55
CA LEU A 55 14.40 -6.43 21.95
C LEU A 55 14.15 -7.63 22.88
N THR A 56 15.04 -7.81 23.87
CA THR A 56 15.03 -8.97 24.77
C THR A 56 14.67 -8.65 26.22
N GLN A 57 14.43 -7.35 26.51
CA GLN A 57 14.09 -6.91 27.87
C GLN A 57 12.78 -7.54 28.38
N VAL A 58 11.82 -7.77 27.47
CA VAL A 58 10.59 -8.50 27.75
C VAL A 58 10.73 -9.92 27.22
N ASN A 59 10.52 -10.91 28.08
CA ASN A 59 10.67 -12.33 27.73
C ASN A 59 9.69 -13.19 28.56
N LYS A 60 9.65 -14.51 28.29
CA LYS A 60 8.75 -15.45 28.96
C LYS A 60 8.87 -15.46 30.49
N GLY A 61 10.05 -15.11 31.06
CA GLY A 61 10.28 -15.10 32.48
C GLY A 61 9.69 -13.87 33.19
N ASN A 62 9.61 -12.75 32.51
CA ASN A 62 9.23 -11.47 33.13
C ASN A 62 7.97 -10.81 32.54
N VAL A 63 7.41 -11.31 31.45
CA VAL A 63 6.23 -10.71 30.79
C VAL A 63 5.03 -10.57 31.74
N LYS A 64 4.88 -11.48 32.70
CA LYS A 64 3.82 -11.41 33.72
C LYS A 64 3.93 -10.23 34.69
N ASN A 65 5.10 -9.59 34.72
CA ASN A 65 5.39 -8.45 35.61
C ASN A 65 5.24 -7.10 34.87
N LEU A 66 4.83 -7.09 33.60
CA LEU A 66 4.60 -5.85 32.84
C LEU A 66 3.53 -5.00 33.56
N LYS A 67 3.82 -3.70 33.61
CA LYS A 67 2.89 -2.66 34.08
C LYS A 67 2.88 -1.52 33.11
N ALA A 68 1.76 -0.78 33.04
CA ALA A 68 1.71 0.47 32.30
C ALA A 68 2.74 1.45 32.85
N ALA A 69 3.66 1.91 32.04
CA ALA A 69 4.62 2.94 32.38
C ALA A 69 3.99 4.34 32.28
N TRP A 70 3.19 4.56 31.28
CA TRP A 70 2.44 5.79 31.04
C TRP A 70 1.27 5.52 30.09
N THR A 71 0.38 6.49 29.92
CA THR A 71 -0.77 6.45 29.04
C THR A 71 -0.86 7.75 28.27
N PHE A 72 -1.35 7.70 27.04
CA PHE A 72 -1.62 8.86 26.21
C PHE A 72 -3.05 8.82 25.69
N ALA A 73 -3.83 9.85 25.99
CA ALA A 73 -5.20 9.98 25.52
C ALA A 73 -5.23 10.68 24.16
N THR A 74 -5.64 9.97 23.12
CA THR A 74 -5.73 10.51 21.74
C THR A 74 -6.93 11.44 21.53
N GLY A 75 -7.90 11.43 22.43
CA GLY A 75 -9.16 12.15 22.29
C GLY A 75 -10.14 11.51 21.32
N VAL A 76 -9.83 10.34 20.74
CA VAL A 76 -10.68 9.63 19.77
C VAL A 76 -11.07 8.27 20.34
N ASN A 77 -12.36 8.09 20.58
CA ASN A 77 -12.95 6.85 21.11
C ASN A 77 -13.46 5.97 19.96
N ARG A 78 -12.53 5.44 19.16
CA ARG A 78 -12.77 4.53 18.04
C ARG A 78 -11.70 3.45 18.02
N GLY A 79 -11.89 2.40 17.21
CA GLY A 79 -10.92 1.32 17.07
C GLY A 79 -9.57 1.81 16.54
N HIS A 80 -8.50 1.59 17.31
CA HIS A 80 -7.12 1.90 16.92
C HIS A 80 -6.42 0.60 16.50
N GLU A 81 -6.25 0.36 15.20
CA GLU A 81 -5.64 -0.86 14.66
C GLU A 81 -4.16 -0.71 14.33
N GLY A 82 -3.67 0.52 14.23
CA GLY A 82 -2.30 0.78 13.83
C GLY A 82 -1.32 0.86 15.00
N SER A 83 -0.10 0.39 14.76
CA SER A 83 1.01 0.60 15.71
C SER A 83 1.54 2.03 15.60
N PRO A 84 1.99 2.64 16.72
CA PRO A 84 2.77 3.87 16.63
C PRO A 84 4.10 3.60 15.93
N LEU A 85 4.67 4.63 15.29
CA LEU A 85 6.06 4.59 14.84
C LEU A 85 6.97 5.13 15.95
N VAL A 86 8.16 4.53 16.09
CA VAL A 86 9.20 5.02 17.00
C VAL A 86 10.50 5.17 16.21
N ILE A 87 11.03 6.40 16.15
CA ILE A 87 12.24 6.73 15.41
C ILE A 87 13.12 7.61 16.30
N GLY A 88 14.20 7.02 16.81
CA GLY A 88 14.99 7.66 17.86
C GLY A 88 14.15 7.92 19.11
N ASN A 89 14.09 9.17 19.52
CA ASN A 89 13.30 9.60 20.69
C ASN A 89 11.89 10.04 20.37
N MET A 90 11.49 9.99 19.11
CA MET A 90 10.17 10.43 18.70
C MET A 90 9.22 9.24 18.52
N MET A 91 8.04 9.35 19.12
CA MET A 91 6.92 8.45 18.86
C MET A 91 5.84 9.20 18.09
N TYR A 92 5.39 8.60 16.98
CA TYR A 92 4.29 9.15 16.18
C TYR A 92 3.06 8.28 16.38
N VAL A 93 2.01 8.88 16.90
CA VAL A 93 0.72 8.23 17.18
C VAL A 93 -0.32 8.81 16.23
N HIS A 94 -1.12 7.94 15.64
CA HIS A 94 -2.26 8.35 14.80
C HIS A 94 -3.56 7.84 15.40
N THR A 95 -4.69 8.36 14.91
CA THR A 95 -6.02 7.91 15.34
C THR A 95 -6.80 7.31 14.18
N ALA A 96 -7.86 6.58 14.50
CA ALA A 96 -9.00 6.39 13.62
C ALA A 96 -9.55 7.75 13.16
N PHE A 97 -10.63 7.78 12.35
CA PHE A 97 -11.24 9.07 11.98
C PHE A 97 -11.36 9.98 13.23
N PRO A 98 -10.94 11.23 13.17
CA PRO A 98 -10.55 12.06 12.02
C PRO A 98 -9.07 11.98 11.62
N ASN A 99 -8.32 10.94 11.96
CA ASN A 99 -6.92 10.69 11.59
C ASN A 99 -5.94 11.73 12.15
N ASN A 100 -6.13 12.12 13.40
CA ASN A 100 -5.19 13.00 14.10
C ASN A 100 -3.81 12.33 14.19
N VAL A 101 -2.75 13.12 14.09
CA VAL A 101 -1.37 12.65 14.30
C VAL A 101 -0.72 13.47 15.39
N TYR A 102 -0.01 12.79 16.28
CA TYR A 102 0.75 13.39 17.38
C TYR A 102 2.19 12.90 17.30
N ALA A 103 3.14 13.81 17.48
CA ALA A 103 4.55 13.47 17.72
C ALA A 103 4.89 13.73 19.17
N LEU A 104 5.36 12.68 19.87
CA LEU A 104 5.69 12.70 21.29
C LEU A 104 7.20 12.56 21.48
N ASP A 105 7.79 13.38 22.33
CA ASP A 105 9.19 13.25 22.75
C ASP A 105 9.30 12.28 23.92
N LEU A 106 9.82 11.09 23.68
CA LEU A 106 9.97 10.04 24.70
C LEU A 106 10.99 10.38 25.79
N ASN A 107 11.92 11.32 25.55
CA ASN A 107 12.91 11.77 26.52
C ASN A 107 12.43 12.96 27.36
N ASN A 108 11.24 13.50 27.07
CA ASN A 108 10.71 14.68 27.74
C ASN A 108 9.26 14.44 28.21
N ASP A 109 9.07 13.44 29.05
CA ASP A 109 7.78 13.04 29.63
C ASP A 109 6.65 12.88 28.59
N GLN A 110 6.97 12.35 27.43
CA GLN A 110 6.05 12.13 26.33
C GLN A 110 5.28 13.40 25.89
N LYS A 111 5.90 14.57 26.03
CA LYS A 111 5.31 15.85 25.60
C LYS A 111 5.04 15.85 24.10
N ILE A 112 3.91 16.42 23.74
CA ILE A 112 3.57 16.64 22.33
C ILE A 112 4.51 17.71 21.78
N VAL A 113 5.29 17.34 20.76
CA VAL A 113 6.16 18.25 20.02
C VAL A 113 5.35 18.97 18.94
N TRP A 114 4.53 18.23 18.23
CA TRP A 114 3.59 18.76 17.27
C TRP A 114 2.35 17.86 17.14
N SER A 115 1.30 18.42 16.58
CA SER A 115 0.07 17.71 16.24
C SER A 115 -0.42 18.14 14.87
N TYR A 116 -1.05 17.21 14.15
CA TYR A 116 -1.73 17.46 12.89
C TYR A 116 -3.19 17.02 13.01
N PHE A 117 -4.11 17.92 12.73
CA PHE A 117 -5.56 17.69 12.82
C PHE A 117 -6.17 17.90 11.43
N PRO A 118 -6.42 16.83 10.67
CA PRO A 118 -7.03 16.91 9.35
C PRO A 118 -8.44 17.52 9.43
N LYS A 119 -8.77 18.32 8.42
CA LYS A 119 -10.14 18.79 8.20
C LYS A 119 -10.79 17.89 7.15
N GLN A 120 -11.53 16.90 7.59
CA GLN A 120 -12.25 15.97 6.72
C GLN A 120 -13.75 16.23 6.81
N ASP A 121 -14.48 15.93 5.71
CA ASP A 121 -15.94 15.95 5.73
C ASP A 121 -16.46 14.77 6.58
N PRO A 122 -17.23 15.02 7.64
CA PRO A 122 -17.76 13.95 8.46
C PRO A 122 -18.65 12.95 7.71
N SER A 123 -19.19 13.30 6.56
CA SER A 123 -20.02 12.41 5.74
C SER A 123 -19.25 11.19 5.23
N VAL A 124 -17.90 11.24 5.16
CA VAL A 124 -17.07 10.11 4.78
C VAL A 124 -17.27 8.91 5.71
N GLN A 125 -17.67 9.14 6.96
CA GLN A 125 -17.90 8.05 7.93
C GLN A 125 -18.99 7.08 7.50
N ALA A 126 -19.94 7.51 6.68
CA ALA A 126 -21.01 6.65 6.17
C ALA A 126 -20.53 5.57 5.20
N VAL A 127 -19.35 5.76 4.59
CA VAL A 127 -18.75 4.84 3.62
C VAL A 127 -17.42 4.26 4.10
N LEU A 128 -17.06 4.48 5.37
CA LEU A 128 -15.90 3.85 5.98
C LEU A 128 -16.22 2.45 6.47
N CYS A 129 -15.24 1.56 6.33
CA CYS A 129 -15.26 0.23 6.93
C CYS A 129 -14.81 0.25 8.40
N CYS A 130 -15.30 -0.73 9.16
CA CYS A 130 -14.59 -1.27 10.33
C CYS A 130 -14.36 -0.27 11.46
N ASP A 131 -15.37 0.52 11.81
CA ASP A 131 -15.33 1.57 12.84
C ASP A 131 -14.36 2.72 12.53
N ASN A 132 -14.27 3.11 11.26
CA ASN A 132 -13.48 4.26 10.81
C ASN A 132 -11.97 4.12 11.05
N VAL A 133 -11.45 2.90 10.96
CA VAL A 133 -10.06 2.58 11.30
C VAL A 133 -9.04 3.23 10.38
N ASN A 134 -7.84 3.40 10.94
CA ASN A 134 -6.61 3.72 10.21
C ASN A 134 -5.52 2.78 10.71
N ARG A 135 -4.76 2.15 9.80
CA ARG A 135 -3.84 1.05 10.14
C ARG A 135 -2.39 1.47 10.32
N GLY A 136 -2.09 2.75 10.22
CA GLY A 136 -0.74 3.21 10.54
C GLY A 136 -0.24 4.38 9.73
N LEU A 137 0.98 4.77 10.08
CA LEU A 137 1.76 5.82 9.42
C LEU A 137 2.91 5.20 8.65
N GLY A 138 3.34 5.85 7.56
CA GLY A 138 4.61 5.57 6.90
C GLY A 138 5.70 6.53 7.34
N PHE A 139 6.98 6.15 7.19
CA PHE A 139 8.13 7.02 7.43
C PHE A 139 9.16 6.85 6.33
N GLY A 140 9.77 7.93 5.88
CA GLY A 140 10.91 7.97 4.97
C GLY A 140 11.20 9.40 4.51
N ASP A 141 12.43 9.65 4.11
CA ASP A 141 12.93 10.98 3.67
C ASP A 141 12.61 12.11 4.67
N GLY A 142 12.72 11.82 5.96
CA GLY A 142 12.42 12.77 7.03
C GLY A 142 10.94 13.16 7.12
N MET A 143 10.04 12.40 6.51
CA MET A 143 8.60 12.66 6.49
C MET A 143 7.79 11.53 7.14
N ILE A 144 6.65 11.92 7.69
CA ILE A 144 5.59 11.02 8.14
C ILE A 144 4.47 11.05 7.10
N PHE A 145 4.05 9.87 6.65
CA PHE A 145 2.97 9.73 5.67
C PHE A 145 1.71 9.23 6.38
N LEU A 146 0.62 9.91 6.11
CA LEU A 146 -0.72 9.59 6.60
C LEU A 146 -1.65 9.37 5.42
N GLN A 147 -2.31 8.22 5.38
CA GLN A 147 -3.46 8.02 4.51
C GLN A 147 -4.72 8.38 5.30
N GLN A 148 -5.38 9.46 4.92
CA GLN A 148 -6.63 9.87 5.53
C GLN A 148 -7.80 9.05 5.01
N ASN A 149 -8.84 8.92 5.80
CA ASN A 149 -10.04 8.16 5.45
C ASN A 149 -10.81 8.76 4.25
N ASP A 150 -10.72 10.09 4.07
CA ASP A 150 -11.32 10.81 2.93
C ASP A 150 -10.53 10.66 1.61
N GLY A 151 -9.51 9.80 1.62
CA GLY A 151 -8.73 9.52 0.43
C GLY A 151 -7.50 10.39 0.22
N GLN A 152 -7.22 11.35 1.10
CA GLN A 152 -6.00 12.17 0.98
C GLN A 152 -4.79 11.39 1.50
N LEU A 153 -3.74 11.27 0.69
CA LEU A 153 -2.40 10.87 1.12
C LEU A 153 -1.61 12.13 1.43
N VAL A 154 -1.13 12.25 2.66
CA VAL A 154 -0.50 13.45 3.20
C VAL A 154 0.93 13.14 3.64
N ALA A 155 1.87 14.01 3.28
CA ALA A 155 3.24 14.00 3.79
C ALA A 155 3.45 15.15 4.77
N LEU A 156 3.92 14.82 5.97
CA LEU A 156 4.23 15.75 7.05
C LEU A 156 5.72 15.71 7.34
N ASP A 157 6.34 16.86 7.54
CA ASP A 157 7.71 16.94 8.06
C ASP A 157 7.78 16.25 9.42
N ALA A 158 8.64 15.25 9.58
CA ALA A 158 8.70 14.46 10.80
C ALA A 158 9.11 15.26 12.05
N LYS A 159 9.86 16.35 11.89
CA LYS A 159 10.32 17.19 13.01
C LYS A 159 9.31 18.24 13.44
N THR A 160 8.55 18.78 12.48
CA THR A 160 7.72 19.98 12.71
C THR A 160 6.23 19.74 12.54
N GLY A 161 5.81 18.64 11.90
CA GLY A 161 4.42 18.39 11.53
C GLY A 161 3.91 19.22 10.38
N ALA A 162 4.75 20.06 9.76
CA ALA A 162 4.36 20.91 8.63
C ALA A 162 4.03 20.02 7.42
N LYS A 163 2.87 20.29 6.80
CA LYS A 163 2.48 19.59 5.57
C LYS A 163 3.41 19.96 4.43
N LYS A 164 4.04 18.96 3.81
CA LYS A 164 4.90 19.11 2.64
C LYS A 164 4.10 19.04 1.35
N TRP A 165 3.25 18.03 1.24
CA TRP A 165 2.33 17.84 0.12
C TRP A 165 1.13 17.00 0.54
N ASP A 166 0.08 17.03 -0.23
CA ASP A 166 -1.06 16.13 -0.15
C ASP A 166 -1.63 15.87 -1.54
N VAL A 167 -2.14 14.67 -1.76
CA VAL A 167 -2.74 14.24 -3.02
C VAL A 167 -3.96 13.37 -2.77
N SER A 168 -4.96 13.47 -3.64
CA SER A 168 -6.14 12.62 -3.59
C SER A 168 -5.85 11.27 -4.23
N ASN A 169 -6.02 10.20 -3.47
CA ASN A 169 -5.87 8.80 -3.92
C ASN A 169 -7.21 8.21 -4.38
N VAL A 170 -8.29 8.46 -3.64
CA VAL A 170 -9.64 7.98 -3.91
C VAL A 170 -10.69 9.06 -3.66
N ASP A 171 -11.92 8.85 -4.14
CA ASP A 171 -13.05 9.77 -3.94
C ASP A 171 -14.15 9.11 -3.09
N PRO A 172 -14.41 9.58 -1.87
CA PRO A 172 -15.46 9.06 -1.01
C PRO A 172 -16.88 9.20 -1.59
N LYS A 173 -17.09 10.14 -2.51
CA LYS A 173 -18.42 10.34 -3.15
C LYS A 173 -18.87 9.14 -3.97
N VAL A 174 -17.91 8.30 -4.41
CA VAL A 174 -18.20 7.04 -5.10
C VAL A 174 -18.06 5.82 -4.17
N GLY A 175 -17.95 6.02 -2.86
CA GLY A 175 -17.78 4.96 -1.87
C GLY A 175 -16.33 4.51 -1.68
N ALA A 176 -15.36 5.17 -2.32
CA ALA A 176 -13.96 4.81 -2.20
C ALA A 176 -13.31 5.53 -1.02
N THR A 177 -12.66 4.78 -0.14
CA THR A 177 -12.01 5.30 1.06
C THR A 177 -10.64 4.67 1.26
N ASN A 178 -9.92 5.08 2.31
CA ASN A 178 -8.67 4.46 2.70
C ASN A 178 -8.64 4.12 4.19
N THR A 179 -8.19 2.91 4.49
CA THR A 179 -8.03 2.42 5.86
C THR A 179 -6.66 1.78 6.10
N ASN A 180 -5.79 1.78 5.08
CA ASN A 180 -4.46 1.19 5.14
C ASN A 180 -3.42 2.14 5.75
N ALA A 181 -2.27 1.58 6.13
CA ALA A 181 -1.07 2.34 6.38
C ALA A 181 -0.33 2.61 5.05
N PRO A 182 0.19 3.82 4.79
CA PRO A 182 1.13 4.03 3.70
C PRO A 182 2.43 3.28 3.94
N HIS A 183 2.97 2.64 2.89
CA HIS A 183 4.26 1.96 2.96
C HIS A 183 5.30 2.70 2.13
N VAL A 184 6.38 3.11 2.76
CA VAL A 184 7.52 3.69 2.04
C VAL A 184 8.43 2.57 1.56
N ILE A 185 8.72 2.55 0.27
CA ILE A 185 9.64 1.60 -0.36
C ILE A 185 10.49 2.38 -1.35
N LYS A 186 11.79 2.48 -1.07
CA LYS A 186 12.72 3.30 -1.85
C LYS A 186 12.22 4.75 -1.93
N ASP A 187 12.03 5.27 -3.13
CA ASP A 187 11.57 6.63 -3.43
C ASP A 187 10.04 6.73 -3.64
N LYS A 188 9.30 5.73 -3.20
CA LYS A 188 7.84 5.64 -3.38
C LYS A 188 7.10 5.48 -2.07
N VAL A 189 5.90 6.05 -2.03
CA VAL A 189 4.89 5.81 -1.00
C VAL A 189 3.76 5.00 -1.62
N LEU A 190 3.56 3.78 -1.14
CA LEU A 190 2.52 2.89 -1.63
C LEU A 190 1.27 3.03 -0.77
N THR A 191 0.12 3.03 -1.41
CA THR A 191 -1.19 3.02 -0.77
C THR A 191 -2.19 2.22 -1.60
N GLY A 192 -3.27 1.82 -0.98
CA GLY A 192 -4.32 1.04 -1.62
C GLY A 192 -5.65 1.78 -1.67
N CYS A 193 -6.73 1.00 -1.64
CA CYS A 193 -8.11 1.49 -1.73
C CYS A 193 -9.04 0.54 -0.98
N SER A 194 -10.04 1.11 -0.32
CA SER A 194 -11.18 0.42 0.28
C SER A 194 -12.48 0.84 -0.39
N GLY A 195 -13.58 0.12 -0.16
CA GLY A 195 -14.89 0.45 -0.69
C GLY A 195 -15.46 -0.58 -1.66
N ALA A 196 -14.94 -1.82 -1.67
CA ALA A 196 -15.48 -2.88 -2.51
C ALA A 196 -16.99 -3.07 -2.29
N GLU A 197 -17.46 -2.95 -1.05
CA GLU A 197 -18.87 -3.06 -0.66
C GLU A 197 -19.79 -2.07 -1.40
N PHE A 198 -19.23 -0.95 -1.83
CA PHE A 198 -19.94 0.10 -2.58
C PHE A 198 -19.73 -0.02 -4.10
N GLY A 199 -19.13 -1.13 -4.57
CA GLY A 199 -18.86 -1.32 -5.99
C GLY A 199 -17.66 -0.51 -6.51
N VAL A 200 -16.70 -0.19 -5.64
CA VAL A 200 -15.48 0.49 -6.05
C VAL A 200 -14.54 -0.49 -6.73
N ARG A 201 -13.97 -0.10 -7.86
CA ARG A 201 -12.86 -0.79 -8.50
C ARG A 201 -11.57 -0.39 -7.82
N CYS A 202 -11.03 -1.26 -6.97
CA CYS A 202 -9.84 -0.95 -6.19
C CYS A 202 -8.52 -1.20 -6.91
N PHE A 203 -7.45 -0.74 -6.28
CA PHE A 203 -6.10 -0.73 -6.86
C PHE A 203 -5.04 -0.63 -5.78
N MET A 204 -3.79 -0.90 -6.12
CA MET A 204 -2.61 -0.39 -5.44
C MET A 204 -2.02 0.76 -6.25
N ALA A 205 -1.55 1.81 -5.57
CA ALA A 205 -0.87 2.93 -6.20
C ALA A 205 0.43 3.27 -5.49
N ALA A 206 1.39 3.81 -6.24
CA ALA A 206 2.63 4.35 -5.71
C ALA A 206 2.76 5.81 -6.12
N TYR A 207 3.17 6.62 -5.18
CA TYR A 207 3.41 8.06 -5.33
C TYR A 207 4.89 8.36 -5.10
N ASN A 208 5.44 9.32 -5.82
CA ASN A 208 6.81 9.77 -5.59
C ASN A 208 6.91 10.45 -4.22
N ILE A 209 7.88 10.04 -3.42
CA ILE A 209 8.03 10.54 -2.05
C ILE A 209 8.30 12.04 -2.00
N ALA A 210 8.99 12.56 -3.01
CA ALA A 210 9.43 13.95 -3.06
C ALA A 210 8.27 14.96 -3.19
N ASP A 211 7.24 14.63 -3.97
CA ASP A 211 6.22 15.60 -4.37
C ASP A 211 4.78 15.05 -4.40
N GLY A 212 4.60 13.75 -4.11
CA GLY A 212 3.29 13.12 -4.14
C GLY A 212 2.74 12.87 -5.55
N SER A 213 3.51 13.07 -6.62
CA SER A 213 3.05 12.76 -7.97
C SER A 213 2.85 11.26 -8.15
N LEU A 214 1.79 10.86 -8.87
CA LEU A 214 1.50 9.46 -9.13
C LEU A 214 2.60 8.83 -10.00
N ALA A 215 3.24 7.79 -9.48
CA ALA A 215 4.25 7.03 -10.22
C ALA A 215 3.61 5.88 -11.02
N TRP A 216 2.73 5.10 -10.39
CA TRP A 216 1.96 4.05 -11.06
C TRP A 216 0.71 3.68 -10.27
N LYS A 217 -0.23 3.03 -10.94
CA LYS A 217 -1.46 2.48 -10.37
C LYS A 217 -1.72 1.11 -10.99
N ALA A 218 -1.89 0.09 -10.16
CA ALA A 218 -2.23 -1.28 -10.55
C ALA A 218 -3.66 -1.61 -10.10
N MET A 219 -4.56 -1.80 -11.07
CA MET A 219 -5.96 -2.12 -10.78
C MET A 219 -6.10 -3.56 -10.29
N SER A 220 -6.93 -3.78 -9.28
CA SER A 220 -7.19 -5.13 -8.75
C SER A 220 -8.08 -5.96 -9.65
N THR A 221 -8.96 -5.33 -10.43
CA THR A 221 -9.89 -5.98 -11.34
C THR A 221 -9.88 -5.26 -12.67
N GLY A 222 -10.26 -5.93 -13.77
CA GLY A 222 -10.30 -5.25 -15.06
C GLY A 222 -10.26 -6.18 -16.25
N PRO A 223 -10.27 -5.57 -17.47
CA PRO A 223 -9.96 -6.30 -18.67
C PRO A 223 -8.48 -6.73 -18.66
N ASP A 224 -8.17 -7.75 -19.43
CA ASP A 224 -6.82 -8.32 -19.48
C ASP A 224 -5.74 -7.29 -19.84
N SER A 225 -6.05 -6.34 -20.69
CA SER A 225 -5.14 -5.24 -21.06
C SER A 225 -4.67 -4.36 -19.90
N GLU A 226 -5.40 -4.36 -18.79
CA GLU A 226 -5.08 -3.54 -17.61
C GLU A 226 -4.58 -4.32 -16.41
N VAL A 227 -4.92 -5.62 -16.31
CA VAL A 227 -4.64 -6.44 -15.13
C VAL A 227 -3.73 -7.62 -15.41
N LEU A 228 -3.34 -7.83 -16.67
CA LEU A 228 -2.37 -8.84 -17.01
C LEU A 228 -0.94 -8.40 -16.76
N ILE A 229 -0.18 -9.34 -16.37
CA ILE A 229 1.14 -9.29 -15.83
C ILE A 229 2.17 -9.22 -16.95
N GLY A 230 2.22 -8.12 -17.69
CA GLY A 230 3.27 -7.86 -18.67
C GLY A 230 3.06 -8.50 -20.06
N ALA A 231 3.88 -8.05 -21.01
CA ALA A 231 3.85 -8.50 -22.41
C ALA A 231 4.19 -9.97 -22.61
N ASP A 232 4.81 -10.59 -21.60
CA ASP A 232 5.29 -11.98 -21.66
C ASP A 232 4.28 -12.99 -21.10
N PHE A 233 3.08 -12.54 -20.75
CA PHE A 233 2.01 -13.44 -20.36
C PHE A 233 1.52 -14.22 -21.58
N ASN A 234 2.07 -15.38 -21.82
CA ASN A 234 1.65 -16.29 -22.89
C ASN A 234 1.46 -17.71 -22.36
N LYS A 235 0.74 -18.52 -23.13
CA LYS A 235 0.43 -19.93 -22.82
C LYS A 235 1.67 -20.81 -22.64
N GLU A 236 2.78 -20.40 -23.19
CA GLU A 236 4.04 -21.15 -23.24
C GLU A 236 4.98 -20.79 -22.11
N ASN A 237 4.64 -19.76 -21.30
CA ASN A 237 5.49 -19.37 -20.18
C ASN A 237 5.54 -20.51 -19.12
N PRO A 238 6.74 -21.02 -18.78
CA PRO A 238 6.88 -22.13 -17.82
C PRO A 238 6.28 -21.83 -16.43
N LEU A 239 6.18 -20.56 -16.03
CA LEU A 239 5.53 -20.17 -14.78
C LEU A 239 4.04 -20.51 -14.79
N TYR A 240 3.38 -20.45 -15.94
CA TYR A 240 1.95 -20.79 -16.04
C TYR A 240 1.72 -22.28 -16.21
N SER A 241 2.64 -23.02 -16.81
CA SER A 241 2.58 -24.48 -16.86
C SER A 241 2.72 -25.13 -15.47
N ALA A 242 3.31 -24.39 -14.52
CA ALA A 242 3.41 -24.81 -13.12
C ALA A 242 2.17 -24.45 -12.27
N LEU A 243 1.27 -23.60 -12.76
CA LEU A 243 0.01 -23.29 -12.08
C LEU A 243 -0.88 -24.52 -12.04
N SER A 244 -1.31 -24.88 -10.83
CA SER A 244 -2.25 -25.96 -10.62
C SER A 244 -3.63 -25.40 -10.38
N VAL A 245 -4.57 -25.76 -11.23
CA VAL A 245 -5.98 -25.46 -11.04
C VAL A 245 -6.63 -26.66 -10.37
N TYR A 246 -7.45 -26.40 -9.39
CA TYR A 246 -8.15 -27.43 -8.63
C TYR A 246 -9.65 -27.17 -8.72
N GLU A 247 -10.40 -28.23 -9.03
CA GLU A 247 -11.84 -28.23 -8.86
C GLU A 247 -12.23 -28.82 -7.51
N ASP A 248 -13.22 -28.22 -6.85
CA ASP A 248 -13.85 -28.86 -5.69
C ASP A 248 -14.83 -29.92 -6.14
N VAL A 249 -14.43 -31.17 -6.00
CA VAL A 249 -15.25 -32.33 -6.41
C VAL A 249 -16.40 -32.66 -5.45
N ASN A 250 -16.50 -31.95 -4.32
CA ASN A 250 -17.51 -32.22 -3.28
C ASN A 250 -18.54 -31.08 -3.09
N GLY A 251 -18.62 -30.11 -4.05
CA GLY A 251 -19.65 -29.08 -4.04
C GLY A 251 -19.53 -28.08 -2.89
N GLY A 252 -18.35 -27.57 -2.70
CA GLY A 252 -18.00 -26.27 -2.15
C GLY A 252 -18.53 -25.86 -0.81
N ASN A 253 -18.60 -26.57 0.23
CA ASN A 253 -18.83 -26.04 1.61
C ASN A 253 -18.70 -27.10 2.72
N LYS A 254 -18.04 -28.21 2.46
CA LYS A 254 -17.77 -29.17 3.51
C LYS A 254 -16.35 -28.96 4.04
N GLN A 255 -16.22 -28.76 5.33
CA GLN A 255 -14.92 -28.84 6.00
C GLN A 255 -14.19 -30.12 5.54
N GLY A 256 -13.03 -29.96 4.90
CA GLY A 256 -12.28 -31.06 4.34
C GLY A 256 -12.58 -31.34 2.85
N GLY A 257 -12.91 -30.32 2.07
CA GLY A 257 -13.15 -30.43 0.63
C GLY A 257 -12.03 -31.19 -0.07
N SER A 258 -12.39 -32.14 -0.92
CA SER A 258 -11.44 -32.83 -1.79
C SER A 258 -11.27 -32.03 -3.05
N PHE A 259 -10.08 -31.50 -3.26
CA PHE A 259 -9.71 -30.79 -4.48
C PHE A 259 -9.01 -31.74 -5.44
N LYS A 260 -9.50 -31.82 -6.66
CA LYS A 260 -8.84 -32.56 -7.73
C LYS A 260 -8.10 -31.58 -8.64
N LYS A 261 -6.82 -31.86 -8.86
CA LYS A 261 -6.04 -31.09 -9.84
C LYS A 261 -6.63 -31.28 -11.24
N ILE A 262 -6.93 -30.18 -11.91
CA ILE A 262 -7.36 -30.22 -13.30
C ILE A 262 -6.10 -30.20 -14.17
N PRO A 263 -5.90 -31.18 -15.07
CA PRO A 263 -4.84 -31.11 -16.07
C PRO A 263 -4.99 -29.86 -16.93
N THR A 264 -3.88 -29.20 -17.22
CA THR A 264 -3.87 -27.93 -17.97
C THR A 264 -4.42 -28.07 -19.39
N ASP A 265 -4.33 -29.26 -19.98
CA ASP A 265 -4.91 -29.61 -21.29
C ASP A 265 -6.44 -29.73 -21.30
N GLN A 266 -7.05 -29.87 -20.11
CA GLN A 266 -8.51 -29.92 -19.91
C GLN A 266 -9.13 -28.56 -19.62
N LEU A 267 -8.31 -27.53 -19.43
CA LEU A 267 -8.81 -26.17 -19.24
C LEU A 267 -9.30 -25.62 -20.57
N GLN A 268 -10.59 -25.26 -20.65
CA GLN A 268 -11.14 -24.57 -21.81
C GLN A 268 -10.39 -23.26 -22.02
N GLY A 269 -9.73 -23.12 -23.18
CA GLY A 269 -8.92 -21.95 -23.50
C GLY A 269 -7.49 -21.99 -22.94
N GLY A 270 -7.10 -23.06 -22.25
CA GLY A 270 -5.77 -23.23 -21.66
C GLY A 270 -5.50 -22.29 -20.47
N VAL A 271 -4.24 -22.25 -20.02
CA VAL A 271 -3.82 -21.49 -18.86
C VAL A 271 -4.03 -19.99 -19.00
N ALA A 272 -3.98 -19.46 -20.23
CA ALA A 272 -4.25 -18.04 -20.51
C ALA A 272 -5.71 -17.64 -20.23
N ASP A 273 -6.63 -18.59 -20.24
CA ASP A 273 -8.03 -18.36 -19.90
C ASP A 273 -8.32 -18.46 -18.40
N LEU A 274 -7.32 -18.80 -17.59
CA LEU A 274 -7.47 -18.68 -16.16
C LEU A 274 -7.77 -17.22 -15.83
N GLY A 275 -9.04 -16.93 -15.72
CA GLY A 275 -9.52 -15.62 -15.43
C GLY A 275 -9.91 -14.74 -16.62
N VAL A 276 -9.68 -15.11 -17.85
CA VAL A 276 -10.10 -14.32 -19.03
C VAL A 276 -11.62 -14.23 -19.14
N LYS A 277 -12.33 -15.29 -18.78
CA LYS A 277 -13.80 -15.33 -18.76
C LYS A 277 -14.39 -15.00 -17.40
N THR A 278 -13.62 -14.44 -16.49
CA THR A 278 -14.00 -14.32 -15.09
C THR A 278 -15.01 -13.26 -14.76
N TRP A 279 -15.19 -12.30 -15.65
CA TRP A 279 -16.25 -11.30 -15.56
C TRP A 279 -17.28 -11.56 -16.63
N LEU A 280 -17.83 -12.79 -16.62
CA LEU A 280 -18.85 -13.18 -17.56
C LEU A 280 -20.06 -12.27 -17.38
N LYS A 281 -20.67 -11.91 -18.50
CA LYS A 281 -21.88 -11.09 -18.48
C LYS A 281 -23.02 -11.89 -17.84
N PRO A 282 -23.53 -11.51 -16.68
CA PRO A 282 -24.95 -11.76 -16.45
C PRO A 282 -25.68 -10.93 -17.50
N GLN A 283 -26.82 -11.37 -17.91
CA GLN A 283 -27.60 -10.70 -18.96
C GLN A 283 -27.88 -9.21 -18.69
N ALA A 284 -27.58 -8.72 -17.47
CA ALA A 284 -27.89 -7.38 -17.00
C ALA A 284 -26.70 -6.44 -16.79
N VAL A 285 -25.44 -6.91 -16.66
CA VAL A 285 -24.30 -6.02 -16.31
C VAL A 285 -23.17 -6.23 -17.30
N LYS A 286 -22.98 -5.25 -18.18
CA LYS A 286 -21.78 -5.19 -19.03
C LYS A 286 -20.60 -4.69 -18.21
N ASP A 287 -19.44 -5.35 -18.36
CA ASP A 287 -18.18 -4.93 -17.73
C ASP A 287 -18.24 -4.86 -16.19
N GLY A 288 -18.72 -5.93 -15.56
CA GLY A 288 -18.87 -6.03 -14.09
C GLY A 288 -17.58 -5.77 -13.31
N TRP A 289 -16.42 -5.93 -13.92
CA TRP A 289 -15.12 -5.59 -13.35
C TRP A 289 -14.98 -4.10 -12.99
N GLN A 290 -15.73 -3.19 -13.62
CA GLN A 290 -15.73 -1.76 -13.27
C GLN A 290 -16.24 -1.50 -11.84
N HIS A 291 -16.99 -2.45 -11.30
CA HIS A 291 -17.48 -2.44 -9.93
C HIS A 291 -16.92 -3.64 -9.15
N GLY A 292 -15.76 -4.16 -9.58
CA GLY A 292 -15.28 -5.48 -9.20
C GLY A 292 -14.73 -5.62 -7.80
N GLY A 293 -14.59 -4.57 -7.01
CA GLY A 293 -14.04 -4.63 -5.68
C GLY A 293 -12.53 -4.83 -5.68
N GLY A 294 -12.05 -5.89 -5.00
CA GLY A 294 -10.63 -6.18 -4.89
C GLY A 294 -9.88 -5.14 -4.04
N SER A 295 -10.44 -4.77 -2.87
CA SER A 295 -9.85 -3.79 -1.96
C SER A 295 -8.42 -4.15 -1.57
N VAL A 296 -7.56 -3.14 -1.48
CA VAL A 296 -6.16 -3.26 -1.04
C VAL A 296 -6.01 -2.40 0.21
N TRP A 297 -6.21 -2.99 1.39
CA TRP A 297 -6.40 -2.24 2.64
C TRP A 297 -5.50 -2.70 3.81
N GLY A 298 -4.66 -3.71 3.60
CA GLY A 298 -3.83 -4.30 4.64
C GLY A 298 -2.44 -3.68 4.79
N TRP A 299 -1.49 -4.51 5.18
CA TRP A 299 -0.06 -4.24 5.21
C TRP A 299 0.62 -5.19 4.22
N TRP A 300 1.62 -4.71 3.50
CA TRP A 300 2.22 -5.44 2.38
C TRP A 300 3.71 -5.68 2.61
N PRO A 301 4.18 -6.94 2.62
CA PRO A 301 5.60 -7.20 2.67
C PRO A 301 6.29 -6.81 1.37
N TYR A 302 7.52 -6.35 1.50
CA TYR A 302 8.40 -6.02 0.39
C TYR A 302 9.67 -6.87 0.46
N ASP A 303 9.99 -7.55 -0.62
CA ASP A 303 11.26 -8.27 -0.78
C ASP A 303 12.25 -7.40 -1.58
N ALA A 304 13.26 -6.89 -0.90
CA ALA A 304 14.28 -6.05 -1.51
C ALA A 304 15.17 -6.79 -2.53
N LYS A 305 15.28 -8.14 -2.44
CA LYS A 305 16.10 -8.93 -3.37
C LYS A 305 15.44 -9.05 -4.74
N THR A 306 14.15 -9.30 -4.75
CA THR A 306 13.36 -9.43 -5.98
C THR A 306 12.74 -8.11 -6.42
N ASN A 307 12.77 -7.10 -5.56
CA ASN A 307 12.09 -5.80 -5.75
C ASN A 307 10.58 -5.94 -5.96
N LEU A 308 9.96 -6.87 -5.22
CA LEU A 308 8.53 -7.15 -5.32
C LEU A 308 7.81 -6.79 -4.03
N VAL A 309 6.59 -6.28 -4.18
CA VAL A 309 5.61 -6.11 -3.11
C VAL A 309 4.55 -7.18 -3.25
N TYR A 310 4.24 -7.88 -2.16
CA TYR A 310 3.20 -8.89 -2.13
C TYR A 310 1.98 -8.34 -1.41
N TYR A 311 0.83 -8.37 -2.04
CA TYR A 311 -0.40 -7.88 -1.43
C TYR A 311 -1.61 -8.72 -1.82
N GLY A 312 -2.52 -8.86 -0.87
CA GLY A 312 -3.81 -9.50 -1.12
C GLY A 312 -4.83 -8.51 -1.62
N THR A 313 -5.68 -8.94 -2.51
CA THR A 313 -6.89 -8.24 -2.90
C THR A 313 -8.10 -8.79 -2.14
N GLY A 314 -9.01 -7.92 -1.76
CA GLY A 314 -10.22 -8.28 -1.03
C GLY A 314 -11.31 -8.88 -1.92
N ASN A 315 -12.49 -9.01 -1.34
CA ASN A 315 -13.66 -9.61 -1.97
C ASN A 315 -14.02 -8.95 -3.30
N PRO A 316 -14.55 -9.74 -4.25
CA PRO A 316 -15.20 -9.16 -5.42
C PRO A 316 -16.49 -8.43 -5.04
N SER A 317 -16.88 -7.45 -5.80
CA SER A 317 -18.13 -6.71 -5.70
C SER A 317 -19.00 -7.02 -6.93
N VAL A 318 -20.30 -7.05 -6.82
CA VAL A 318 -21.08 -7.11 -5.58
C VAL A 318 -20.97 -8.51 -4.99
N TRP A 319 -21.30 -8.70 -3.71
CA TRP A 319 -21.11 -10.00 -3.05
C TRP A 319 -21.95 -11.14 -3.64
N ASN A 320 -23.12 -10.84 -4.23
CA ASN A 320 -23.94 -11.84 -4.89
C ASN A 320 -23.24 -12.37 -6.16
N PRO A 321 -22.83 -13.64 -6.23
CA PRO A 321 -22.14 -14.21 -7.38
C PRO A 321 -23.01 -14.30 -8.65
N ASP A 322 -24.34 -14.34 -8.51
CA ASP A 322 -25.25 -14.44 -9.66
C ASP A 322 -25.17 -13.22 -10.59
N VAL A 323 -24.76 -12.06 -10.06
CA VAL A 323 -24.61 -10.83 -10.83
C VAL A 323 -23.20 -10.61 -11.36
N ARG A 324 -22.26 -11.46 -10.98
CA ARG A 324 -20.84 -11.42 -11.43
C ARG A 324 -20.28 -12.81 -11.67
N PRO A 325 -20.87 -13.61 -12.56
CA PRO A 325 -20.43 -14.97 -12.79
C PRO A 325 -18.97 -15.04 -13.25
N GLY A 326 -18.30 -16.17 -12.98
CA GLY A 326 -16.90 -16.43 -13.26
C GLY A 326 -16.00 -16.25 -12.04
N ASP A 327 -14.69 -16.36 -12.23
CA ASP A 327 -13.69 -16.38 -11.16
C ASP A 327 -13.34 -15.00 -10.60
N ASN A 328 -13.76 -13.94 -11.28
CA ASN A 328 -13.61 -12.53 -10.87
C ASN A 328 -12.14 -12.10 -10.63
N LYS A 329 -11.33 -12.23 -11.65
CA LYS A 329 -9.91 -11.90 -11.68
C LYS A 329 -9.66 -10.40 -11.44
N TRP A 330 -8.79 -9.98 -10.57
CA TRP A 330 -8.01 -10.66 -9.56
C TRP A 330 -8.49 -10.27 -8.16
N SER A 331 -9.73 -10.52 -7.85
CA SER A 331 -10.21 -10.42 -6.49
C SER A 331 -9.82 -11.66 -5.68
N MET A 332 -9.69 -11.53 -4.35
CA MET A 332 -9.32 -12.60 -3.42
C MET A 332 -8.02 -13.34 -3.82
N THR A 333 -7.05 -12.58 -4.28
CA THR A 333 -5.79 -13.10 -4.85
C THR A 333 -4.59 -12.41 -4.18
N VAL A 334 -3.43 -13.06 -4.25
CA VAL A 334 -2.13 -12.48 -3.86
C VAL A 334 -1.27 -12.33 -5.10
#